data_a26bcb1139002c2e6f534ad57fc10749
#
_entry.id   a26bcb1139002c2e6f534ad57fc10749
#
_cell.length_a   1.000
_cell.length_b   1.000
_cell.length_c   1.000
_cell.angle_alpha   90.00
_cell.angle_beta   90.00
_cell.angle_gamma   90.00
#
_symmetry.space_group_name_H-M   'P 1'
#
loop_
_entity.id
_entity.type
_entity.pdbx_description
1 polymer ?
#
loop_
_entity_poly.entity_id
_entity_poly.type
_entity_poly.pdbx_seq_one_letter_code
_entity_poly.pdbx_strand_id
1 'polypeptide(L)'
;MKLFNILLILCAGGTLCMIIPELNEIAYYSETFENFRNAKAQDGLGQQNIENLHLGRQKVLRGSKSLPYRYIIVFNEDITNRLIESHTQMIQKAQKVSVSKITEDDSFLRTVSASASPNPQFGGIDISFDINGLFRGYTGYFTDEVIEIVFQDPLVKFIEHESTVRISNSSRQEDAPWGLHRISHRERAKYGQDLEYLYEDAAGTGVTSYVLDTGIDTEHEDFEGRAKWGAVIPENDEASDLNGHGTHCAGIIGSRHFGVAKNTNILAVKVLRSNGEGTVSDVIKGIEYVAKNHIASSKKRGSKFKGSTANLSLGSSKSPAMEMAVNAAVDCGVHFAIAAGNEDEDACLSSPAGAEKSITVGASTFSDDRAFFSNWGTCVDVFAPGINIMSTYIGSRNATLSLSGTSMAAPHVAGILSYLLSLQPAQDSEFFYDTVSPQQLKEKILKFSTRGVLGDVNEETPNRLVYNGGGKKLDEFWRF
;
A
#
# COMPACT_ATOMS: atom_id res chain seq x y z
N MET A 1 6.64 54.42 31.66
CA MET A 1 6.37 54.33 30.20
C MET A 1 7.55 53.60 29.57
N LYS A 2 7.48 52.29 29.43
CA LYS A 2 8.49 51.50 28.72
C LYS A 2 7.88 51.10 27.38
N LEU A 3 8.50 51.54 26.31
CA LEU A 3 8.10 51.21 24.93
C LEU A 3 8.28 49.72 24.67
N PHE A 4 7.22 49.10 24.23
CA PHE A 4 7.24 47.75 23.63
C PHE A 4 7.83 47.87 22.22
N ASN A 5 9.04 47.39 22.01
CA ASN A 5 9.54 47.16 20.67
C ASN A 5 9.06 45.75 20.23
N ILE A 6 8.03 45.74 19.42
CA ILE A 6 7.59 44.55 18.70
C ILE A 6 8.48 44.42 17.47
N LEU A 7 9.35 43.45 17.45
CA LEU A 7 10.11 43.12 16.24
C LEU A 7 9.22 42.27 15.32
N LEU A 8 8.61 42.90 14.32
CA LEU A 8 7.95 42.22 13.21
C LEU A 8 9.04 41.78 12.24
N ILE A 9 9.30 40.48 12.17
CA ILE A 9 10.09 39.92 11.05
C ILE A 9 9.11 39.63 9.93
N LEU A 10 9.10 40.51 8.93
CA LEU A 10 8.39 40.28 7.66
C LEU A 10 9.21 39.31 6.82
N CYS A 11 8.77 38.06 6.74
CA CYS A 11 9.24 37.16 5.70
C CYS A 11 8.62 37.57 4.37
N ALA A 12 9.42 37.69 3.33
CA ALA A 12 8.95 37.99 1.97
C ALA A 12 8.06 36.83 1.48
N GLY A 13 6.74 36.97 1.68
CA GLY A 13 5.77 35.92 1.32
C GLY A 13 4.45 35.97 2.07
N GLY A 14 4.21 36.94 2.94
CA GLY A 14 2.86 37.23 3.45
C GLY A 14 2.27 36.30 4.50
N THR A 15 3.06 35.56 5.26
CA THR A 15 2.57 34.73 6.39
C THR A 15 2.94 35.38 7.73
N LEU A 16 1.96 35.56 8.62
CA LEU A 16 2.16 36.09 9.97
C LEU A 16 3.04 35.13 10.78
N CYS A 17 4.19 35.63 11.27
CA CYS A 17 4.98 34.92 12.28
C CYS A 17 4.40 35.10 13.67
N MET A 18 4.40 34.01 14.47
CA MET A 18 3.90 33.97 15.85
C MET A 18 4.66 34.89 16.79
N ILE A 19 3.95 35.48 17.75
CA ILE A 19 4.48 36.32 18.81
C ILE A 19 4.97 35.39 19.95
N ILE A 20 6.27 35.46 20.27
CA ILE A 20 6.86 34.78 21.44
C ILE A 20 6.79 35.74 22.67
N PRO A 21 6.24 35.28 23.81
CA PRO A 21 5.75 36.20 24.87
C PRO A 21 6.76 36.80 25.86
N GLU A 22 8.03 36.42 25.91
CA GLU A 22 8.94 36.95 26.92
C GLU A 22 10.17 37.66 26.36
N LEU A 23 10.27 38.98 26.66
CA LEU A 23 11.30 39.91 26.16
C LEU A 23 12.74 39.44 26.40
N ASN A 24 13.05 38.75 27.49
CA ASN A 24 14.40 38.26 27.80
C ASN A 24 14.81 37.08 26.95
N GLU A 25 13.85 36.28 26.49
CA GLU A 25 14.11 35.14 25.61
C GLU A 25 14.25 35.57 24.13
N ILE A 26 13.46 36.57 23.73
CA ILE A 26 13.60 37.20 22.40
C ILE A 26 15.00 37.82 22.24
N ALA A 27 15.51 38.47 23.28
CA ALA A 27 16.87 39.00 23.27
C ALA A 27 17.93 37.89 23.15
N TYR A 28 17.73 36.76 23.85
CA TYR A 28 18.61 35.59 23.71
C TYR A 28 18.59 34.98 22.31
N TYR A 29 17.42 34.85 21.71
CA TYR A 29 17.28 34.35 20.34
C TYR A 29 17.89 35.32 19.33
N SER A 30 17.69 36.62 19.47
CA SER A 30 18.30 37.63 18.59
C SER A 30 19.81 37.68 18.76
N GLU A 31 20.32 37.58 19.97
CA GLU A 31 21.76 37.55 20.25
C GLU A 31 22.42 36.24 19.73
N THR A 32 21.72 35.11 19.85
CA THR A 32 22.18 33.84 19.32
C THR A 32 22.16 33.86 17.78
N PHE A 33 21.19 34.50 17.18
CA PHE A 33 21.06 34.67 15.72
C PHE A 33 22.12 35.66 15.17
N GLU A 34 22.41 36.75 15.90
CA GLU A 34 23.50 37.68 15.56
C GLU A 34 24.88 37.03 15.78
N ASN A 35 25.07 36.25 16.82
CA ASN A 35 26.28 35.48 17.06
C ASN A 35 26.50 34.44 15.97
N PHE A 36 25.44 33.79 15.47
CA PHE A 36 25.44 32.93 14.31
C PHE A 36 25.87 33.67 13.04
N ARG A 37 25.29 34.81 12.76
CA ARG A 37 25.63 35.66 11.61
C ARG A 37 27.07 36.13 11.65
N ASN A 38 27.57 36.52 12.84
CA ASN A 38 28.93 36.97 13.08
C ASN A 38 29.96 35.81 13.02
N ALA A 39 29.60 34.62 13.49
CA ALA A 39 30.45 33.42 13.37
C ALA A 39 30.64 32.98 11.91
N LYS A 40 29.59 33.02 11.08
CA LYS A 40 29.72 32.78 9.64
C LYS A 40 30.57 33.82 8.91
N ALA A 41 30.54 35.06 9.35
CA ALA A 41 31.40 36.13 8.80
C ALA A 41 32.87 35.91 9.16
N GLN A 42 33.19 35.28 10.29
CA GLN A 42 34.54 34.93 10.70
C GLN A 42 35.09 33.65 10.07
N ASP A 43 34.22 32.71 9.72
CA ASP A 43 34.60 31.42 9.06
C ASP A 43 34.81 31.55 7.55
N GLY A 44 34.77 32.76 6.95
CA GLY A 44 35.09 33.01 5.53
C GLY A 44 34.06 32.53 4.52
N LEU A 45 32.86 32.16 4.95
CA LEU A 45 31.75 31.81 4.07
C LEU A 45 31.11 33.12 3.58
N GLY A 46 31.41 33.52 2.35
CA GLY A 46 30.98 34.79 1.76
C GLY A 46 29.46 34.97 1.71
N GLN A 47 29.03 36.26 1.73
CA GLN A 47 27.64 36.70 1.69
C GLN A 47 26.79 36.08 0.57
N GLN A 48 27.38 35.65 -0.55
CA GLN A 48 26.68 35.02 -1.67
C GLN A 48 26.07 33.64 -1.34
N ASN A 49 26.59 32.92 -0.33
CA ASN A 49 26.03 31.62 0.04
C ASN A 49 24.82 31.70 0.97
N ILE A 50 24.56 32.87 1.60
CA ILE A 50 23.43 33.06 2.51
C ILE A 50 22.12 33.27 1.71
N GLU A 51 22.17 33.96 0.57
CA GLU A 51 20.99 34.18 -0.28
C GLU A 51 20.53 32.91 -1.01
N ASN A 52 21.44 32.01 -1.34
CA ASN A 52 21.11 30.73 -1.98
C ASN A 52 20.55 29.64 -1.03
N LEU A 53 20.72 29.81 0.30
CA LEU A 53 20.14 28.92 1.31
C LEU A 53 18.63 29.15 1.52
N HIS A 54 18.07 30.25 1.05
CA HIS A 54 16.65 30.59 1.21
C HIS A 54 15.70 30.00 0.17
N LEU A 55 16.17 29.27 -0.83
CA LEU A 55 15.34 28.78 -1.95
C LEU A 55 14.94 27.30 -1.88
N GLY A 56 15.39 26.53 -0.89
CA GLY A 56 14.94 25.16 -0.67
C GLY A 56 13.77 25.16 0.33
N ARG A 57 12.54 24.93 -0.14
CA ARG A 57 11.41 24.63 0.76
C ARG A 57 11.78 23.41 1.60
N GLN A 58 12.08 23.62 2.90
CA GLN A 58 12.26 22.55 3.87
C GLN A 58 10.97 21.74 3.89
N LYS A 59 11.05 20.47 3.58
CA LYS A 59 9.90 19.57 3.52
C LYS A 59 9.84 18.80 4.84
N VAL A 60 8.76 18.95 5.60
CA VAL A 60 8.46 18.04 6.70
C VAL A 60 7.94 16.74 6.11
N LEU A 61 8.73 15.69 6.19
CA LEU A 61 8.40 14.37 5.67
C LEU A 61 7.58 13.59 6.72
N ARG A 62 6.39 13.10 6.33
CA ARG A 62 5.52 12.31 7.22
C ARG A 62 5.34 10.90 6.70
N GLY A 63 5.70 9.90 7.49
CA GLY A 63 5.46 8.48 7.22
C GLY A 63 4.08 7.98 7.68
N SER A 64 3.56 6.97 7.04
CA SER A 64 2.27 6.35 7.41
C SER A 64 2.28 5.64 8.78
N LYS A 65 3.43 5.47 9.38
CA LYS A 65 3.67 4.88 10.73
C LYS A 65 4.54 5.79 11.58
N SER A 66 4.43 7.11 11.38
CA SER A 66 5.18 8.08 12.17
C SER A 66 4.83 7.99 13.65
N LEU A 67 5.85 8.12 14.51
CA LEU A 67 5.69 8.23 15.94
C LEU A 67 5.18 9.65 16.27
N PRO A 68 4.09 9.79 17.01
CA PRO A 68 3.55 11.11 17.35
C PRO A 68 4.60 11.96 18.06
N TYR A 69 4.72 13.23 17.67
CA TYR A 69 5.63 14.23 18.24
C TYR A 69 7.13 13.89 18.20
N ARG A 70 7.51 12.80 17.52
CA ARG A 70 8.91 12.38 17.40
C ARG A 70 9.45 12.70 16.02
N TYR A 71 10.62 13.37 15.98
CA TYR A 71 11.19 13.90 14.76
C TYR A 71 12.67 13.58 14.64
N ILE A 72 13.13 13.47 13.39
CA ILE A 72 14.54 13.44 13.00
C ILE A 72 14.84 14.78 12.35
N ILE A 73 15.85 15.48 12.87
CA ILE A 73 16.30 16.77 12.36
C ILE A 73 17.71 16.59 11.79
N VAL A 74 17.90 16.94 10.52
CA VAL A 74 19.16 16.79 9.82
C VAL A 74 19.71 18.16 9.47
N PHE A 75 20.97 18.38 9.78
CA PHE A 75 21.68 19.62 9.49
C PHE A 75 22.17 19.68 8.03
N ASN A 76 22.38 20.90 7.53
CA ASN A 76 23.09 21.14 6.30
C ASN A 76 24.54 20.65 6.40
N GLU A 77 25.18 20.42 5.27
CA GLU A 77 26.60 20.10 5.16
C GLU A 77 27.43 21.35 5.59
N ASP A 78 28.68 21.15 5.98
CA ASP A 78 29.64 22.21 6.32
C ASP A 78 29.31 23.10 7.53
N ILE A 79 28.50 22.62 8.47
CA ILE A 79 28.19 23.33 9.72
C ILE A 79 29.21 22.98 10.80
N THR A 80 29.71 24.00 11.51
CA THR A 80 30.68 23.79 12.59
C THR A 80 30.01 23.19 13.84
N ASN A 81 30.77 22.42 14.64
CA ASN A 81 30.28 21.86 15.90
C ASN A 81 29.75 22.93 16.85
N ARG A 82 30.39 24.10 16.87
CA ARG A 82 29.95 25.24 17.73
C ARG A 82 28.54 25.72 17.36
N LEU A 83 28.20 25.74 16.07
CA LEU A 83 26.85 26.11 15.61
C LEU A 83 25.83 25.06 15.96
N ILE A 84 26.18 23.77 15.85
CA ILE A 84 25.33 22.65 16.26
C ILE A 84 25.05 22.72 17.78
N GLU A 85 26.08 22.94 18.58
CA GLU A 85 25.93 23.10 20.04
C GLU A 85 25.02 24.28 20.41
N SER A 86 25.19 25.43 19.75
CA SER A 86 24.34 26.61 19.99
C SER A 86 22.89 26.33 19.62
N HIS A 87 22.65 25.68 18.45
CA HIS A 87 21.32 25.29 18.01
C HIS A 87 20.67 24.31 18.99
N THR A 88 21.36 23.24 19.35
CA THR A 88 20.80 22.19 20.24
C THR A 88 20.47 22.73 21.63
N GLN A 89 21.32 23.63 22.18
CA GLN A 89 21.04 24.32 23.45
C GLN A 89 19.80 25.21 23.33
N MET A 90 19.67 25.97 22.27
CA MET A 90 18.50 26.80 21.96
C MET A 90 17.22 25.96 21.89
N ILE A 91 17.22 24.89 21.12
CA ILE A 91 16.06 24.02 20.96
C ILE A 91 15.66 23.32 22.26
N GLN A 92 16.62 22.86 23.06
CA GLN A 92 16.37 22.29 24.38
C GLN A 92 15.71 23.31 25.34
N LYS A 93 16.14 24.56 25.29
CA LYS A 93 15.56 25.64 26.10
C LYS A 93 14.15 25.99 25.63
N ALA A 94 13.95 26.13 24.30
CA ALA A 94 12.65 26.38 23.71
C ALA A 94 11.63 25.28 24.07
N GLN A 95 12.06 24.01 24.04
CA GLN A 95 11.23 22.87 24.41
C GLN A 95 10.77 22.95 25.89
N LYS A 96 11.66 23.27 26.83
CA LYS A 96 11.28 23.42 28.22
C LYS A 96 10.28 24.55 28.44
N VAL A 97 10.44 25.66 27.73
CA VAL A 97 9.50 26.80 27.79
C VAL A 97 8.16 26.42 27.17
N SER A 98 8.15 25.77 26.03
CA SER A 98 6.91 25.34 25.36
C SER A 98 6.11 24.38 26.25
N VAL A 99 6.78 23.40 26.86
CA VAL A 99 6.13 22.42 27.75
C VAL A 99 5.61 23.09 29.04
N SER A 100 6.25 24.12 29.56
CA SER A 100 5.74 24.84 30.76
C SER A 100 4.40 25.55 30.52
N LYS A 101 3.95 25.70 29.28
CA LYS A 101 2.70 26.37 28.91
C LYS A 101 1.53 25.39 28.71
N ILE A 102 1.80 24.10 28.63
CA ILE A 102 0.78 23.07 28.39
C ILE A 102 0.36 22.41 29.70
N THR A 103 -0.86 21.86 29.73
CA THR A 103 -1.42 21.17 30.91
C THR A 103 -0.95 19.73 31.00
N GLU A 104 -1.00 19.11 32.18
CA GLU A 104 -0.60 17.72 32.41
C GLU A 104 -1.40 16.71 31.55
N ASP A 105 -2.61 17.07 31.13
CA ASP A 105 -3.48 16.26 30.30
C ASP A 105 -3.19 16.41 28.79
N ASP A 106 -2.19 17.17 28.40
CA ASP A 106 -1.86 17.37 26.98
C ASP A 106 -1.39 16.07 26.30
N SER A 107 -1.78 15.91 25.03
CA SER A 107 -1.45 14.72 24.23
C SER A 107 0.05 14.53 24.02
N PHE A 108 0.81 15.62 23.94
CA PHE A 108 2.27 15.59 23.87
C PHE A 108 2.87 14.96 25.14
N LEU A 109 2.51 15.47 26.33
CA LEU A 109 3.05 14.96 27.60
C LEU A 109 2.65 13.50 27.83
N ARG A 110 1.42 13.12 27.53
CA ARG A 110 1.00 11.70 27.60
C ARG A 110 1.84 10.79 26.68
N THR A 111 2.14 11.26 25.48
CA THR A 111 2.96 10.50 24.52
C THR A 111 4.39 10.35 25.01
N VAL A 112 5.01 11.45 25.46
CA VAL A 112 6.40 11.43 25.94
C VAL A 112 6.54 10.59 27.20
N SER A 113 5.61 10.72 28.16
CA SER A 113 5.61 9.94 29.40
C SER A 113 5.45 8.44 29.18
N ALA A 114 4.72 8.04 28.15
CA ALA A 114 4.55 6.63 27.77
C ALA A 114 5.71 6.09 26.91
N SER A 115 6.62 6.94 26.51
CA SER A 115 7.77 6.58 25.63
C SER A 115 9.01 6.22 26.45
N ALA A 116 10.02 5.66 25.77
CA ALA A 116 11.35 5.44 26.34
C ALA A 116 12.26 6.68 26.26
N SER A 117 11.69 7.89 26.21
CA SER A 117 12.48 9.13 26.20
C SER A 117 13.31 9.27 27.47
N PRO A 118 14.57 9.69 27.40
CA PRO A 118 15.37 10.00 28.57
C PRO A 118 14.84 11.19 29.38
N ASN A 119 13.93 11.96 28.78
CA ASN A 119 13.30 13.14 29.43
C ASN A 119 11.77 13.02 29.40
N PRO A 120 11.15 12.09 30.14
CA PRO A 120 9.71 11.81 30.07
C PRO A 120 8.81 12.97 30.53
N GLN A 121 9.38 13.98 31.20
CA GLN A 121 8.64 15.13 31.70
C GLN A 121 8.51 16.28 30.70
N PHE A 122 9.42 16.40 29.74
CA PHE A 122 9.41 17.53 28.80
C PHE A 122 9.86 17.17 27.35
N GLY A 123 10.30 15.94 27.07
CA GLY A 123 10.85 15.57 25.77
C GLY A 123 12.17 16.27 25.45
N GLY A 124 12.29 16.80 24.25
CA GLY A 124 13.50 17.42 23.73
C GLY A 124 14.39 16.43 22.98
N ILE A 125 15.66 16.75 22.84
CA ILE A 125 16.63 15.95 22.11
C ILE A 125 16.97 14.67 22.88
N ASP A 126 16.78 13.53 22.24
CA ASP A 126 17.05 12.20 22.81
C ASP A 126 18.40 11.64 22.33
N ILE A 127 18.63 11.65 21.01
CA ILE A 127 19.78 11.03 20.36
C ILE A 127 20.38 12.03 19.38
N SER A 128 21.69 12.21 19.40
CA SER A 128 22.41 12.93 18.35
C SER A 128 23.27 11.95 17.57
N PHE A 129 23.42 12.21 16.28
CA PHE A 129 24.24 11.40 15.39
C PHE A 129 25.19 12.25 14.54
N ASP A 130 26.39 11.72 14.31
CA ASP A 130 27.39 12.30 13.43
C ASP A 130 28.16 11.18 12.71
N ILE A 131 27.97 11.13 11.38
CA ILE A 131 28.73 10.20 10.52
C ILE A 131 29.87 11.01 9.88
N ASN A 132 30.95 11.16 10.62
CA ASN A 132 32.19 11.81 10.17
C ASN A 132 32.00 13.20 9.53
N GLY A 133 31.07 14.00 10.10
CA GLY A 133 30.74 15.33 9.59
C GLY A 133 29.87 15.36 8.31
N LEU A 134 29.73 14.23 7.62
CA LEU A 134 29.01 14.13 6.35
C LEU A 134 27.48 14.04 6.54
N PHE A 135 27.04 13.45 7.66
CA PHE A 135 25.62 13.35 7.99
C PHE A 135 25.45 13.56 9.49
N ARG A 136 24.84 14.68 9.86
CA ARG A 136 24.70 15.10 11.26
C ARG A 136 23.28 15.55 11.56
N GLY A 137 22.83 15.24 12.77
CA GLY A 137 21.50 15.57 13.20
C GLY A 137 21.19 15.06 14.60
N TYR A 138 19.91 15.08 14.92
CA TYR A 138 19.41 14.56 16.18
C TYR A 138 17.96 14.09 16.05
N THR A 139 17.53 13.26 17.00
CA THR A 139 16.12 12.87 17.14
C THR A 139 15.61 13.28 18.53
N GLY A 140 14.30 13.40 18.65
CA GLY A 140 13.66 13.69 19.91
C GLY A 140 12.17 13.97 19.81
N TYR A 141 11.56 14.24 20.97
CA TYR A 141 10.16 14.61 21.09
C TYR A 141 10.00 16.12 21.22
N PHE A 142 9.26 16.72 20.29
CA PHE A 142 9.08 18.17 20.25
C PHE A 142 7.62 18.55 20.11
N THR A 143 7.23 19.65 20.79
CA THR A 143 5.93 20.28 20.55
C THR A 143 5.90 20.92 19.17
N ASP A 144 4.69 21.13 18.63
CA ASP A 144 4.52 21.78 17.32
C ASP A 144 5.14 23.18 17.28
N GLU A 145 5.08 23.94 18.42
CA GLU A 145 5.72 25.26 18.55
C GLU A 145 7.24 25.19 18.35
N VAL A 146 7.89 24.16 18.88
CA VAL A 146 9.35 23.98 18.74
C VAL A 146 9.72 23.50 17.34
N ILE A 147 8.91 22.64 16.72
CA ILE A 147 9.15 22.22 15.34
C ILE A 147 9.05 23.39 14.37
N GLU A 148 8.14 24.34 14.60
CA GLU A 148 8.10 25.58 13.82
C GLU A 148 9.39 26.40 13.93
N ILE A 149 9.99 26.48 15.13
CA ILE A 149 11.30 27.14 15.33
C ILE A 149 12.40 26.40 14.56
N VAL A 150 12.44 25.07 14.64
CA VAL A 150 13.42 24.23 13.93
C VAL A 150 13.25 24.37 12.42
N PHE A 151 12.01 24.45 11.93
CA PHE A 151 11.70 24.61 10.52
C PHE A 151 12.25 25.91 9.91
N GLN A 152 12.33 26.97 10.71
CA GLN A 152 12.84 28.28 10.28
C GLN A 152 14.36 28.40 10.43
N ASP A 153 15.03 27.45 11.08
CA ASP A 153 16.48 27.51 11.32
C ASP A 153 17.26 27.19 10.04
N PRO A 154 18.10 28.13 9.53
CA PRO A 154 18.87 27.92 8.32
C PRO A 154 19.97 26.84 8.44
N LEU A 155 20.27 26.36 9.64
CA LEU A 155 21.18 25.22 9.86
C LEU A 155 20.55 23.90 9.50
N VAL A 156 19.22 23.81 9.49
CA VAL A 156 18.47 22.58 9.27
C VAL A 156 18.26 22.35 7.76
N LYS A 157 18.64 21.18 7.30
CA LYS A 157 18.46 20.74 5.92
C LYS A 157 17.05 20.24 5.66
N PHE A 158 16.54 19.39 6.58
CA PHE A 158 15.16 18.91 6.56
C PHE A 158 14.76 18.36 7.93
N ILE A 159 13.46 18.20 8.11
CA ILE A 159 12.82 17.58 9.27
C ILE A 159 12.01 16.40 8.76
N GLU A 160 12.11 15.26 9.45
CA GLU A 160 11.34 14.05 9.16
C GLU A 160 10.61 13.60 10.43
N HIS A 161 9.35 13.16 10.30
CA HIS A 161 8.71 12.44 11.40
C HIS A 161 9.39 11.07 11.55
N GLU A 162 9.85 10.75 12.76
CA GLU A 162 10.43 9.44 13.01
C GLU A 162 9.38 8.34 12.83
N SER A 163 9.80 7.25 12.22
CA SER A 163 8.96 6.09 11.96
C SER A 163 9.59 4.81 12.48
N THR A 164 8.74 3.82 12.76
CA THR A 164 9.23 2.50 13.18
C THR A 164 9.84 1.75 12.02
N VAL A 165 11.11 1.36 12.16
CA VAL A 165 11.76 0.39 11.26
C VAL A 165 11.44 -1.01 11.78
N ARG A 166 10.99 -1.88 10.89
CA ARG A 166 10.76 -3.31 11.18
C ARG A 166 11.65 -4.14 10.29
N ILE A 167 12.08 -5.29 10.79
CA ILE A 167 12.62 -6.34 9.92
C ILE A 167 11.49 -6.72 8.97
N SER A 168 11.70 -6.58 7.67
CA SER A 168 10.80 -7.08 6.63
C SER A 168 10.94 -8.59 6.67
N ASN A 169 10.03 -9.28 7.34
CA ASN A 169 9.96 -10.72 7.32
C ASN A 169 9.25 -11.11 6.03
N SER A 170 10.02 -11.54 5.03
CA SER A 170 9.46 -12.40 4.01
C SER A 170 9.03 -13.68 4.72
N SER A 171 7.75 -13.99 4.68
CA SER A 171 7.22 -15.22 5.23
C SER A 171 7.34 -16.33 4.22
N ARG A 172 7.48 -17.53 4.74
CA ARG A 172 7.59 -18.76 3.97
C ARG A 172 6.50 -19.70 4.46
N GLN A 173 5.63 -20.10 3.56
CA GLN A 173 4.73 -21.22 3.80
C GLN A 173 5.37 -22.48 3.21
N GLU A 174 5.68 -23.45 4.03
CA GLU A 174 6.10 -24.79 3.62
C GLU A 174 4.87 -25.60 3.16
N ASP A 175 5.09 -26.65 2.39
CA ASP A 175 4.03 -27.49 1.82
C ASP A 175 2.94 -26.71 1.09
N ALA A 176 3.34 -25.65 0.41
CA ALA A 176 2.41 -24.77 -0.30
C ALA A 176 1.79 -25.46 -1.52
N PRO A 177 0.51 -25.16 -1.86
CA PRO A 177 -0.04 -25.53 -3.16
C PRO A 177 0.84 -25.06 -4.30
N TRP A 178 0.93 -25.87 -5.37
CA TRP A 178 1.83 -25.57 -6.47
C TRP A 178 1.56 -24.21 -7.13
N GLY A 179 0.31 -23.78 -7.15
CA GLY A 179 -0.05 -22.47 -7.69
C GLY A 179 0.58 -21.32 -6.93
N LEU A 180 0.55 -21.37 -5.59
CA LEU A 180 1.22 -20.38 -4.73
C LEU A 180 2.75 -20.41 -4.91
N HIS A 181 3.33 -21.62 -4.98
CA HIS A 181 4.76 -21.75 -5.27
C HIS A 181 5.10 -21.07 -6.60
N ARG A 182 4.36 -21.40 -7.66
CA ARG A 182 4.68 -20.91 -8.99
C ARG A 182 4.63 -19.39 -9.13
N ILE A 183 3.65 -18.75 -8.51
CA ILE A 183 3.55 -17.28 -8.56
C ILE A 183 4.57 -16.55 -7.70
N SER A 184 5.28 -17.24 -6.80
CA SER A 184 6.34 -16.66 -5.96
C SER A 184 7.76 -16.99 -6.46
N HIS A 185 7.89 -17.78 -7.51
CA HIS A 185 9.17 -18.16 -8.11
C HIS A 185 9.20 -17.86 -9.61
N ARG A 186 10.36 -17.41 -10.10
CA ARG A 186 10.55 -17.18 -11.54
C ARG A 186 10.74 -18.50 -12.30
N GLU A 187 11.31 -19.48 -11.64
CA GLU A 187 11.57 -20.81 -12.20
C GLU A 187 10.45 -21.78 -11.77
N ARG A 188 10.14 -22.70 -12.65
CA ARG A 188 9.18 -23.76 -12.38
C ARG A 188 9.75 -24.78 -11.37
N ALA A 189 8.87 -25.32 -10.53
CA ALA A 189 9.23 -26.42 -9.63
C ALA A 189 9.58 -27.70 -10.39
N LYS A 190 10.49 -28.51 -9.83
CA LYS A 190 10.78 -29.86 -10.30
C LYS A 190 9.84 -30.86 -9.63
N TYR A 191 9.53 -31.96 -10.33
CA TYR A 191 8.77 -33.04 -9.72
C TYR A 191 9.49 -33.60 -8.47
N GLY A 192 8.75 -33.73 -7.36
CA GLY A 192 9.28 -34.18 -6.08
C GLY A 192 10.05 -33.13 -5.29
N GLN A 193 10.05 -31.89 -5.73
CA GLN A 193 10.58 -30.76 -4.94
C GLN A 193 9.56 -30.36 -3.87
N ASP A 194 10.06 -30.04 -2.66
CA ASP A 194 9.25 -29.38 -1.63
C ASP A 194 8.83 -28.00 -2.12
N LEU A 195 7.53 -27.75 -2.08
CA LEU A 195 6.95 -26.51 -2.57
C LEU A 195 6.78 -25.50 -1.43
N GLU A 196 7.20 -24.29 -1.67
CA GLU A 196 7.07 -23.19 -0.73
C GLU A 196 6.41 -21.97 -1.38
N TYR A 197 5.71 -21.19 -0.59
CA TYR A 197 5.19 -19.89 -0.99
C TYR A 197 5.93 -18.78 -0.23
N LEU A 198 6.55 -17.88 -1.00
CA LEU A 198 7.28 -16.73 -0.47
C LEU A 198 6.41 -15.47 -0.57
N TYR A 199 6.15 -14.82 0.56
CA TYR A 199 5.26 -13.67 0.61
C TYR A 199 5.61 -12.70 1.74
N GLU A 200 5.03 -11.51 1.72
CA GLU A 200 5.09 -10.52 2.80
C GLU A 200 3.93 -10.73 3.78
N ASP A 201 4.21 -10.86 5.06
CA ASP A 201 3.22 -11.13 6.12
C ASP A 201 2.05 -10.14 6.14
N ALA A 202 2.30 -8.89 5.81
CA ALA A 202 1.27 -7.85 5.81
C ALA A 202 0.38 -7.87 4.56
N ALA A 203 0.64 -8.77 3.60
CA ALA A 203 -0.04 -8.78 2.31
C ALA A 203 -1.55 -8.99 2.42
N GLY A 204 -2.30 -8.11 1.78
CA GLY A 204 -3.76 -8.05 1.82
C GLY A 204 -4.34 -7.10 2.86
N THR A 205 -3.55 -6.66 3.85
CA THR A 205 -4.04 -5.79 4.93
C THR A 205 -4.57 -4.45 4.40
N GLY A 206 -5.81 -4.13 4.73
CA GLY A 206 -6.48 -2.89 4.32
C GLY A 206 -7.13 -2.95 2.93
N VAL A 207 -7.03 -4.08 2.23
CA VAL A 207 -7.69 -4.30 0.94
C VAL A 207 -8.97 -5.11 1.12
N THR A 208 -9.97 -4.80 0.31
CA THR A 208 -11.22 -5.56 0.21
C THR A 208 -11.30 -6.23 -1.16
N SER A 209 -11.37 -7.56 -1.17
CA SER A 209 -11.51 -8.40 -2.36
C SER A 209 -12.96 -8.84 -2.52
N TYR A 210 -13.60 -8.44 -3.60
CA TYR A 210 -14.97 -8.86 -3.94
C TYR A 210 -14.92 -10.08 -4.85
N VAL A 211 -15.73 -11.08 -4.51
CA VAL A 211 -15.91 -12.29 -5.32
C VAL A 211 -17.31 -12.28 -5.88
N LEU A 212 -17.43 -11.95 -7.17
CA LEU A 212 -18.71 -11.95 -7.89
C LEU A 212 -18.93 -13.33 -8.50
N ASP A 213 -19.66 -14.18 -7.77
CA ASP A 213 -19.73 -15.62 -8.06
C ASP A 213 -21.01 -16.26 -7.47
N THR A 214 -20.98 -17.55 -7.13
CA THR A 214 -22.10 -18.33 -6.55
C THR A 214 -22.35 -18.02 -5.06
N GLY A 215 -21.52 -17.20 -4.42
CA GLY A 215 -21.50 -16.94 -2.99
C GLY A 215 -20.20 -17.40 -2.35
N ILE A 216 -20.12 -17.36 -1.03
CA ILE A 216 -18.98 -17.88 -0.25
C ILE A 216 -19.52 -18.52 1.03
N ASP A 217 -19.00 -19.69 1.40
CA ASP A 217 -19.13 -20.23 2.75
C ASP A 217 -18.25 -19.41 3.70
N THR A 218 -18.83 -18.32 4.25
CA THR A 218 -18.11 -17.37 5.10
C THR A 218 -17.71 -17.96 6.47
N GLU A 219 -18.28 -19.11 6.83
CA GLU A 219 -17.98 -19.82 8.08
C GLU A 219 -16.82 -20.83 7.94
N HIS A 220 -16.27 -20.97 6.73
CA HIS A 220 -15.12 -21.84 6.51
C HIS A 220 -13.91 -21.37 7.32
N GLU A 221 -13.29 -22.26 8.09
CA GLU A 221 -12.25 -21.96 9.08
C GLU A 221 -11.02 -21.28 8.46
N ASP A 222 -10.70 -21.60 7.21
CA ASP A 222 -9.53 -21.08 6.50
C ASP A 222 -9.65 -19.59 6.15
N PHE A 223 -10.83 -19.01 6.25
CA PHE A 223 -11.02 -17.56 6.11
C PHE A 223 -10.81 -16.79 7.41
N GLU A 224 -10.74 -17.46 8.56
CA GLU A 224 -10.46 -16.82 9.87
C GLU A 224 -11.40 -15.62 10.17
N GLY A 225 -12.65 -15.67 9.70
CA GLY A 225 -13.64 -14.60 9.87
C GLY A 225 -13.43 -13.37 8.97
N ARG A 226 -12.49 -13.41 8.01
CA ARG A 226 -12.24 -12.33 7.05
C ARG A 226 -13.21 -12.35 5.85
N ALA A 227 -13.87 -13.46 5.58
CA ALA A 227 -14.92 -13.56 4.58
C ALA A 227 -16.27 -13.11 5.17
N LYS A 228 -16.99 -12.29 4.42
CA LYS A 228 -18.31 -11.76 4.81
C LYS A 228 -19.23 -11.66 3.61
N TRP A 229 -20.54 -11.63 3.88
CA TRP A 229 -21.54 -11.33 2.87
C TRP A 229 -21.57 -9.84 2.55
N GLY A 230 -21.53 -9.52 1.27
CA GLY A 230 -21.70 -8.18 0.73
C GLY A 230 -23.09 -7.98 0.13
N ALA A 231 -23.44 -8.77 -0.89
CA ALA A 231 -24.74 -8.70 -1.57
C ALA A 231 -25.16 -10.05 -2.14
N VAL A 232 -26.49 -10.26 -2.22
CA VAL A 232 -27.15 -11.30 -3.00
C VAL A 232 -27.95 -10.58 -4.08
N ILE A 233 -27.62 -10.77 -5.33
CA ILE A 233 -28.21 -10.03 -6.46
C ILE A 233 -29.40 -10.78 -7.09
N PRO A 234 -29.32 -12.11 -7.36
CA PRO A 234 -30.45 -12.82 -7.94
C PRO A 234 -31.67 -12.77 -7.03
N GLU A 235 -32.84 -12.40 -7.59
CA GLU A 235 -34.07 -12.32 -6.84
C GLU A 235 -34.45 -13.68 -6.21
N ASN A 236 -34.99 -13.67 -4.99
CA ASN A 236 -35.41 -14.83 -4.22
C ASN A 236 -34.30 -15.88 -3.98
N ASP A 237 -33.02 -15.46 -3.96
CA ASP A 237 -31.91 -16.32 -3.58
C ASP A 237 -31.40 -15.98 -2.17
N GLU A 238 -30.65 -16.88 -1.55
CA GLU A 238 -30.19 -16.76 -0.18
C GLU A 238 -28.70 -16.44 -0.09
N ALA A 239 -28.29 -15.86 1.05
CA ALA A 239 -26.88 -15.61 1.38
C ALA A 239 -26.19 -16.95 1.75
N SER A 240 -26.03 -17.82 0.76
CA SER A 240 -25.38 -19.13 0.89
C SER A 240 -24.66 -19.50 -0.42
N ASP A 241 -23.55 -20.20 -0.32
CA ASP A 241 -22.90 -20.85 -1.45
C ASP A 241 -23.25 -22.34 -1.41
N LEU A 242 -24.17 -22.74 -2.28
CA LEU A 242 -24.58 -24.15 -2.42
C LEU A 242 -23.92 -24.82 -3.64
N ASN A 243 -23.09 -24.10 -4.38
CA ASN A 243 -22.32 -24.60 -5.50
C ASN A 243 -20.88 -24.92 -5.13
N GLY A 244 -20.23 -24.03 -4.39
CA GLY A 244 -18.85 -24.14 -3.91
C GLY A 244 -17.81 -23.46 -4.81
N HIS A 245 -18.19 -23.02 -6.04
CA HIS A 245 -17.26 -22.38 -6.96
C HIS A 245 -16.75 -21.03 -6.42
N GLY A 246 -17.64 -20.18 -5.90
CA GLY A 246 -17.25 -18.90 -5.30
C GLY A 246 -16.42 -19.06 -4.02
N THR A 247 -16.74 -20.05 -3.18
CA THR A 247 -15.91 -20.40 -2.01
C THR A 247 -14.50 -20.82 -2.43
N HIS A 248 -14.38 -21.59 -3.50
CA HIS A 248 -13.08 -22.02 -4.05
C HIS A 248 -12.26 -20.83 -4.56
N CYS A 249 -12.85 -19.94 -5.35
CA CYS A 249 -12.22 -18.72 -5.83
C CYS A 249 -11.78 -17.80 -4.68
N ALA A 250 -12.64 -17.63 -3.67
CA ALA A 250 -12.34 -16.84 -2.48
C ALA A 250 -11.12 -17.39 -1.71
N GLY A 251 -11.01 -18.73 -1.62
CA GLY A 251 -9.88 -19.37 -0.99
C GLY A 251 -8.55 -19.08 -1.65
N ILE A 252 -8.50 -19.10 -3.00
CA ILE A 252 -7.30 -18.75 -3.77
C ILE A 252 -6.91 -17.29 -3.56
N ILE A 253 -7.88 -16.39 -3.44
CA ILE A 253 -7.60 -14.97 -3.20
C ILE A 253 -6.94 -14.76 -1.84
N GLY A 254 -7.53 -15.33 -0.76
CA GLY A 254 -7.15 -14.85 0.56
C GLY A 254 -7.40 -15.78 1.74
N SER A 255 -7.55 -17.12 1.56
CA SER A 255 -7.58 -18.04 2.69
C SER A 255 -6.20 -18.22 3.31
N ARG A 256 -6.14 -18.78 4.50
CA ARG A 256 -4.91 -18.98 5.26
C ARG A 256 -3.92 -19.91 4.54
N HIS A 257 -4.39 -21.07 4.08
CA HIS A 257 -3.52 -22.10 3.48
C HIS A 257 -3.39 -21.95 1.96
N PHE A 258 -4.45 -21.55 1.26
CA PHE A 258 -4.52 -21.52 -0.21
C PHE A 258 -4.43 -20.11 -0.78
N GLY A 259 -4.52 -19.08 0.07
CA GLY A 259 -4.65 -17.71 -0.37
C GLY A 259 -3.32 -17.02 -0.73
N VAL A 260 -3.38 -16.21 -1.77
CA VAL A 260 -2.28 -15.34 -2.20
C VAL A 260 -2.09 -14.16 -1.24
N ALA A 261 -3.17 -13.45 -0.91
CA ALA A 261 -3.18 -12.28 -0.02
C ALA A 261 -3.86 -12.62 1.30
N LYS A 262 -3.12 -13.25 2.20
CA LYS A 262 -3.66 -13.94 3.38
C LYS A 262 -4.36 -13.03 4.41
N ASN A 263 -4.18 -11.71 4.34
CA ASN A 263 -4.83 -10.74 5.24
C ASN A 263 -5.90 -9.88 4.56
N THR A 264 -6.28 -10.19 3.32
CA THR A 264 -7.33 -9.42 2.64
C THR A 264 -8.71 -9.70 3.26
N ASN A 265 -9.57 -8.66 3.30
CA ASN A 265 -10.99 -8.86 3.59
C ASN A 265 -11.68 -9.37 2.33
N ILE A 266 -12.53 -10.36 2.46
CA ILE A 266 -13.24 -10.97 1.33
C ILE A 266 -14.73 -10.68 1.46
N LEU A 267 -15.35 -10.18 0.39
CA LEU A 267 -16.79 -9.92 0.34
C LEU A 267 -17.45 -10.74 -0.77
N ALA A 268 -18.39 -11.59 -0.38
CA ALA A 268 -19.22 -12.35 -1.29
C ALA A 268 -20.24 -11.41 -1.98
N VAL A 269 -20.23 -11.40 -3.30
CA VAL A 269 -21.26 -10.76 -4.13
C VAL A 269 -21.84 -11.85 -5.00
N LYS A 270 -22.94 -12.45 -4.51
CA LYS A 270 -23.60 -13.54 -5.23
C LYS A 270 -24.33 -12.98 -6.44
N VAL A 271 -23.85 -13.32 -7.63
CA VAL A 271 -24.43 -12.97 -8.94
C VAL A 271 -24.88 -14.21 -9.71
N LEU A 272 -24.44 -15.39 -9.26
CA LEU A 272 -24.79 -16.68 -9.80
C LEU A 272 -25.59 -17.48 -8.77
N ARG A 273 -26.56 -18.27 -9.23
CA ARG A 273 -27.36 -19.19 -8.41
C ARG A 273 -26.58 -20.45 -8.06
N SER A 274 -27.16 -21.32 -7.26
CA SER A 274 -26.58 -22.59 -6.83
C SER A 274 -26.29 -23.57 -7.98
N ASN A 275 -26.98 -23.44 -9.13
CA ASN A 275 -26.66 -24.22 -10.34
C ASN A 275 -25.46 -23.66 -11.13
N GLY A 276 -24.81 -22.55 -10.67
CA GLY A 276 -23.71 -21.89 -11.34
C GLY A 276 -24.14 -20.93 -12.46
N GLU A 277 -25.42 -20.66 -12.64
CA GLU A 277 -25.94 -19.80 -13.70
C GLU A 277 -26.45 -18.47 -13.14
N GLY A 278 -26.38 -17.40 -13.94
CA GLY A 278 -26.90 -16.09 -13.64
C GLY A 278 -27.20 -15.31 -14.93
N THR A 279 -27.73 -14.13 -14.80
CA THR A 279 -28.01 -13.25 -15.94
C THR A 279 -26.92 -12.18 -16.08
N VAL A 280 -26.71 -11.67 -17.29
CA VAL A 280 -25.84 -10.52 -17.54
C VAL A 280 -26.25 -9.33 -16.67
N SER A 281 -27.54 -9.11 -16.48
CA SER A 281 -28.06 -8.04 -15.61
C SER A 281 -27.72 -8.25 -14.14
N ASP A 282 -27.72 -9.48 -13.63
CA ASP A 282 -27.29 -9.78 -12.26
C ASP A 282 -25.80 -9.48 -12.08
N VAL A 283 -24.95 -9.84 -13.06
CA VAL A 283 -23.53 -9.53 -13.04
C VAL A 283 -23.30 -8.02 -13.08
N ILE A 284 -23.97 -7.27 -13.95
CA ILE A 284 -23.89 -5.80 -14.02
C ILE A 284 -24.30 -5.17 -12.69
N LYS A 285 -25.35 -5.66 -12.05
CA LYS A 285 -25.77 -5.19 -10.72
C LYS A 285 -24.74 -5.50 -9.64
N GLY A 286 -24.11 -6.65 -9.67
CA GLY A 286 -22.99 -6.99 -8.79
C GLY A 286 -21.81 -6.04 -8.98
N ILE A 287 -21.44 -5.72 -10.21
CA ILE A 287 -20.38 -4.76 -10.54
C ILE A 287 -20.75 -3.36 -10.02
N GLU A 288 -21.98 -2.93 -10.21
CA GLU A 288 -22.49 -1.66 -9.66
C GLU A 288 -22.36 -1.60 -8.12
N TYR A 289 -22.73 -2.68 -7.43
CA TYR A 289 -22.56 -2.79 -5.97
C TYR A 289 -21.10 -2.62 -5.55
N VAL A 290 -20.17 -3.29 -6.24
CA VAL A 290 -18.72 -3.20 -5.95
C VAL A 290 -18.22 -1.78 -6.12
N ALA A 291 -18.54 -1.12 -7.23
CA ALA A 291 -18.13 0.26 -7.52
C ALA A 291 -18.66 1.24 -6.45
N LYS A 292 -19.94 1.15 -6.08
CA LYS A 292 -20.55 1.98 -5.03
C LYS A 292 -19.90 1.77 -3.67
N ASN A 293 -19.61 0.53 -3.31
CA ASN A 293 -18.98 0.19 -2.03
C ASN A 293 -17.54 0.67 -1.97
N HIS A 294 -16.78 0.55 -3.06
CA HIS A 294 -15.44 1.11 -3.18
C HIS A 294 -15.43 2.62 -2.97
N ILE A 295 -16.28 3.38 -3.68
CA ILE A 295 -16.39 4.83 -3.56
C ILE A 295 -16.77 5.25 -2.12
N ALA A 296 -17.68 4.51 -1.48
CA ALA A 296 -18.07 4.79 -0.08
C ALA A 296 -16.92 4.54 0.89
N SER A 297 -16.11 3.50 0.66
CA SER A 297 -14.97 3.13 1.49
C SER A 297 -13.79 4.09 1.34
N SER A 298 -13.49 4.54 0.12
CA SER A 298 -12.42 5.49 -0.18
C SER A 298 -12.66 6.88 0.42
N LYS A 299 -13.92 7.28 0.63
CA LYS A 299 -14.29 8.57 1.22
C LYS A 299 -14.20 8.62 2.75
N LYS A 300 -14.05 7.50 3.44
CA LYS A 300 -13.97 7.45 4.92
C LYS A 300 -12.61 7.99 5.38
N ARG A 301 -12.61 9.19 6.00
CA ARG A 301 -11.40 9.80 6.59
C ARG A 301 -10.80 8.91 7.68
N GLY A 302 -9.47 8.79 7.70
CA GLY A 302 -8.73 7.98 8.69
C GLY A 302 -8.89 6.47 8.48
N SER A 303 -9.50 6.04 7.39
CA SER A 303 -9.64 4.64 7.03
C SER A 303 -8.27 4.03 6.72
N LYS A 304 -8.06 2.80 7.19
CA LYS A 304 -6.91 1.96 6.78
C LYS A 304 -7.14 1.30 5.41
N PHE A 305 -8.16 1.74 4.70
CA PHE A 305 -8.53 1.22 3.39
C PHE A 305 -7.47 1.57 2.34
N LYS A 306 -6.97 0.56 1.65
CA LYS A 306 -5.91 0.68 0.65
C LYS A 306 -6.37 0.42 -0.78
N GLY A 307 -7.60 -0.02 -0.97
CA GLY A 307 -8.18 -0.28 -2.28
C GLY A 307 -9.13 -1.46 -2.31
N SER A 308 -9.72 -1.67 -3.46
CA SER A 308 -10.63 -2.78 -3.76
C SER A 308 -10.16 -3.57 -4.95
N THR A 309 -10.26 -4.91 -4.84
CA THR A 309 -10.10 -5.82 -5.96
C THR A 309 -11.40 -6.56 -6.22
N ALA A 310 -11.63 -7.02 -7.42
CA ALA A 310 -12.79 -7.83 -7.77
C ALA A 310 -12.37 -9.00 -8.67
N ASN A 311 -12.93 -10.16 -8.39
CA ASN A 311 -12.75 -11.37 -9.17
C ASN A 311 -14.04 -11.73 -9.91
N LEU A 312 -13.95 -11.94 -11.21
CA LEU A 312 -15.01 -12.46 -12.08
C LEU A 312 -14.53 -13.75 -12.71
N SER A 313 -14.81 -14.88 -12.05
CA SER A 313 -14.53 -16.23 -12.56
C SER A 313 -15.77 -16.78 -13.29
N LEU A 314 -16.28 -16.01 -14.23
CA LEU A 314 -17.49 -16.33 -15.01
C LEU A 314 -17.37 -15.78 -16.43
N GLY A 315 -18.17 -16.31 -17.34
CA GLY A 315 -18.19 -15.88 -18.73
C GLY A 315 -19.55 -16.08 -19.40
N SER A 316 -19.75 -15.35 -20.48
CA SER A 316 -20.88 -15.49 -21.39
C SER A 316 -20.43 -15.21 -22.82
N SER A 317 -21.30 -15.47 -23.81
CA SER A 317 -21.13 -14.91 -25.15
C SER A 317 -20.98 -13.38 -25.08
N LYS A 318 -20.45 -12.79 -26.15
CA LYS A 318 -20.12 -11.35 -26.21
C LYS A 318 -21.27 -10.45 -25.72
N SER A 319 -20.99 -9.65 -24.72
CA SER A 319 -21.88 -8.67 -24.10
C SER A 319 -21.18 -7.33 -23.88
N PRO A 320 -21.28 -6.39 -24.84
CA PRO A 320 -20.71 -5.07 -24.69
C PRO A 320 -21.16 -4.33 -23.41
N ALA A 321 -22.42 -4.57 -22.97
CA ALA A 321 -22.95 -3.98 -21.76
C ALA A 321 -22.18 -4.43 -20.50
N MET A 322 -21.83 -5.72 -20.41
CA MET A 322 -21.04 -6.26 -19.29
C MET A 322 -19.61 -5.70 -19.30
N GLU A 323 -18.96 -5.64 -20.47
CA GLU A 323 -17.62 -5.07 -20.62
C GLU A 323 -17.59 -3.58 -20.26
N MET A 324 -18.58 -2.81 -20.68
CA MET A 324 -18.71 -1.39 -20.31
C MET A 324 -18.91 -1.23 -18.80
N ALA A 325 -19.67 -2.09 -18.14
CA ALA A 325 -19.87 -2.06 -16.71
C ALA A 325 -18.56 -2.33 -15.95
N VAL A 326 -17.77 -3.33 -16.38
CA VAL A 326 -16.43 -3.60 -15.83
C VAL A 326 -15.53 -2.39 -16.02
N ASN A 327 -15.43 -1.85 -17.24
CA ASN A 327 -14.58 -0.70 -17.54
C ASN A 327 -14.96 0.53 -16.70
N ALA A 328 -16.25 0.78 -16.51
CA ALA A 328 -16.72 1.87 -15.66
C ALA A 328 -16.36 1.67 -14.18
N ALA A 329 -16.43 0.45 -13.67
CA ALA A 329 -16.02 0.14 -12.29
C ALA A 329 -14.50 0.26 -12.10
N VAL A 330 -13.71 -0.09 -13.13
CA VAL A 330 -12.26 0.14 -13.15
C VAL A 330 -11.96 1.65 -13.11
N ASP A 331 -12.67 2.46 -13.89
CA ASP A 331 -12.55 3.93 -13.86
C ASP A 331 -12.92 4.54 -12.49
N CYS A 332 -13.77 3.86 -11.71
CA CYS A 332 -14.07 4.23 -10.32
C CYS A 332 -12.95 3.84 -9.33
N GLY A 333 -11.90 3.12 -9.75
CA GLY A 333 -10.77 2.74 -8.91
C GLY A 333 -10.75 1.27 -8.46
N VAL A 334 -11.66 0.42 -8.92
CA VAL A 334 -11.69 -1.02 -8.59
C VAL A 334 -10.77 -1.81 -9.54
N HIS A 335 -9.91 -2.64 -8.99
CA HIS A 335 -9.00 -3.49 -9.77
C HIS A 335 -9.65 -4.85 -10.07
N PHE A 336 -9.87 -5.18 -11.34
CA PHE A 336 -10.55 -6.41 -11.75
C PHE A 336 -9.57 -7.45 -12.30
N ALA A 337 -9.73 -8.71 -11.86
CA ALA A 337 -9.18 -9.91 -12.48
C ALA A 337 -10.34 -10.77 -13.04
N ILE A 338 -10.24 -11.18 -14.27
CA ILE A 338 -11.31 -11.83 -15.02
C ILE A 338 -10.78 -13.10 -15.67
N ALA A 339 -11.54 -14.19 -15.60
CA ALA A 339 -11.22 -15.43 -16.28
C ALA A 339 -11.32 -15.27 -17.80
N ALA A 340 -10.34 -15.78 -18.55
CA ALA A 340 -10.31 -15.69 -20.01
C ALA A 340 -11.39 -16.56 -20.70
N GLY A 341 -11.87 -17.61 -20.03
CA GLY A 341 -12.75 -18.63 -20.59
C GLY A 341 -12.04 -19.96 -20.79
N ASN A 342 -12.82 -21.04 -21.02
CA ASN A 342 -12.33 -22.42 -21.02
C ASN A 342 -12.71 -23.18 -22.29
N GLU A 343 -12.86 -22.51 -23.43
CA GLU A 343 -13.37 -23.02 -24.68
C GLU A 343 -12.26 -23.27 -25.72
N ASP A 344 -10.98 -22.96 -25.36
CA ASP A 344 -9.82 -22.98 -26.26
C ASP A 344 -10.02 -22.10 -27.52
N GLU A 345 -10.58 -20.89 -27.31
CA GLU A 345 -10.87 -19.93 -28.36
C GLU A 345 -10.29 -18.54 -28.05
N ASP A 346 -10.45 -17.59 -28.98
CA ASP A 346 -10.05 -16.19 -28.74
C ASP A 346 -10.90 -15.58 -27.63
N ALA A 347 -10.25 -15.19 -26.52
CA ALA A 347 -10.89 -14.57 -25.38
C ALA A 347 -11.64 -13.26 -25.71
N CYS A 348 -11.32 -12.60 -26.82
CA CYS A 348 -12.01 -11.40 -27.28
C CYS A 348 -13.46 -11.68 -27.72
N LEU A 349 -13.81 -12.94 -27.99
CA LEU A 349 -15.15 -13.36 -28.41
C LEU A 349 -16.12 -13.54 -27.23
N SER A 350 -15.62 -13.61 -26.01
CA SER A 350 -16.41 -13.79 -24.79
C SER A 350 -16.41 -12.56 -23.89
N SER A 351 -17.38 -12.45 -22.99
CA SER A 351 -17.49 -11.38 -22.00
C SER A 351 -17.66 -11.95 -20.58
N PRO A 352 -17.03 -11.33 -19.55
CA PRO A 352 -16.35 -10.04 -19.58
C PRO A 352 -14.87 -10.09 -20.00
N ALA A 353 -14.34 -11.24 -20.51
CA ALA A 353 -12.93 -11.41 -20.87
C ALA A 353 -12.41 -10.35 -21.86
N GLY A 354 -13.29 -9.84 -22.76
CA GLY A 354 -12.97 -8.75 -23.68
C GLY A 354 -12.94 -7.34 -23.07
N ALA A 355 -13.11 -7.16 -21.76
CA ALA A 355 -13.08 -5.85 -21.12
C ALA A 355 -11.65 -5.30 -21.04
N GLU A 356 -11.36 -4.23 -21.75
CA GLU A 356 -9.99 -3.70 -21.98
C GLU A 356 -9.28 -3.25 -20.71
N LYS A 357 -10.01 -2.65 -19.76
CA LYS A 357 -9.40 -2.02 -18.56
C LYS A 357 -9.12 -3.01 -17.43
N SER A 358 -9.74 -4.18 -17.41
CA SER A 358 -9.49 -5.25 -16.44
C SER A 358 -8.23 -6.05 -16.79
N ILE A 359 -7.81 -6.96 -15.91
CA ILE A 359 -6.79 -7.96 -16.21
C ILE A 359 -7.48 -9.28 -16.56
N THR A 360 -7.38 -9.70 -17.81
CA THR A 360 -7.91 -10.98 -18.30
C THR A 360 -6.85 -12.06 -18.16
N VAL A 361 -7.22 -13.17 -17.50
CA VAL A 361 -6.30 -14.19 -17.00
C VAL A 361 -6.53 -15.55 -17.65
N GLY A 362 -5.53 -16.04 -18.37
CA GLY A 362 -5.45 -17.39 -18.87
C GLY A 362 -4.94 -18.38 -17.82
N ALA A 363 -5.20 -19.68 -18.04
CA ALA A 363 -4.78 -20.75 -17.16
C ALA A 363 -3.47 -21.40 -17.62
N SER A 364 -2.52 -21.59 -16.67
CA SER A 364 -1.30 -22.35 -16.90
C SER A 364 -1.29 -23.68 -16.12
N THR A 365 -0.40 -24.59 -16.57
CA THR A 365 -0.15 -25.90 -15.94
C THR A 365 1.06 -25.86 -15.02
N PHE A 366 1.28 -26.95 -14.27
CA PHE A 366 2.51 -27.17 -13.49
C PHE A 366 3.78 -27.21 -14.36
N SER A 367 3.66 -27.63 -15.62
CA SER A 367 4.76 -27.70 -16.58
C SER A 367 5.06 -26.39 -17.29
N ASP A 368 4.40 -25.30 -16.90
CA ASP A 368 4.47 -24.01 -17.58
C ASP A 368 3.92 -24.04 -19.03
N ASP A 369 2.93 -24.87 -19.31
CA ASP A 369 2.20 -24.79 -20.56
C ASP A 369 0.89 -24.03 -20.35
N ARG A 370 0.34 -23.42 -21.41
CA ARG A 370 -1.04 -22.98 -21.43
C ARG A 370 -1.94 -24.22 -21.18
N ALA A 371 -2.92 -24.11 -20.30
CA ALA A 371 -3.89 -25.18 -20.13
C ALA A 371 -4.66 -25.41 -21.45
N PHE A 372 -4.85 -26.66 -21.85
CA PHE A 372 -5.41 -27.02 -23.12
C PHE A 372 -6.80 -26.43 -23.42
N PHE A 373 -7.55 -26.12 -22.38
CA PHE A 373 -8.87 -25.48 -22.44
C PHE A 373 -8.81 -23.95 -22.39
N SER A 374 -7.70 -23.35 -21.91
CA SER A 374 -7.64 -21.91 -21.68
C SER A 374 -7.81 -21.13 -22.96
N ASN A 375 -8.71 -20.15 -22.94
CA ASN A 375 -8.80 -19.18 -24.00
C ASN A 375 -7.47 -18.41 -24.15
N TRP A 376 -7.21 -17.89 -25.35
CA TRP A 376 -5.98 -17.27 -25.80
C TRP A 376 -6.26 -15.96 -26.56
N GLY A 377 -5.27 -15.38 -27.19
CA GLY A 377 -5.40 -14.19 -28.04
C GLY A 377 -5.04 -12.88 -27.34
N THR A 378 -5.21 -11.79 -28.06
CA THR A 378 -4.77 -10.44 -27.65
C THR A 378 -5.50 -9.90 -26.43
N CYS A 379 -6.70 -10.43 -26.11
CA CYS A 379 -7.45 -10.04 -24.92
C CYS A 379 -6.96 -10.71 -23.63
N VAL A 380 -6.09 -11.74 -23.73
CA VAL A 380 -5.43 -12.30 -22.54
C VAL A 380 -4.24 -11.44 -22.15
N ASP A 381 -4.23 -10.92 -20.95
CA ASP A 381 -3.15 -10.07 -20.45
C ASP A 381 -1.99 -10.86 -19.83
N VAL A 382 -2.34 -11.91 -19.05
CA VAL A 382 -1.41 -12.68 -18.23
C VAL A 382 -1.98 -14.08 -17.96
N PHE A 383 -1.10 -15.04 -17.70
CA PHE A 383 -1.47 -16.37 -17.23
C PHE A 383 -1.20 -16.51 -15.72
N ALA A 384 -1.96 -17.40 -15.09
CA ALA A 384 -1.76 -17.84 -13.72
C ALA A 384 -2.08 -19.33 -13.58
N PRO A 385 -1.65 -20.00 -12.50
CA PRO A 385 -1.97 -21.40 -12.23
C PRO A 385 -3.46 -21.69 -12.31
N GLY A 386 -3.86 -22.65 -13.16
CA GLY A 386 -5.27 -22.94 -13.39
C GLY A 386 -5.62 -24.44 -13.49
N ILE A 387 -4.67 -25.36 -13.37
CA ILE A 387 -4.94 -26.82 -13.38
C ILE A 387 -4.64 -27.42 -12.01
N ASN A 388 -5.57 -28.27 -11.51
CA ASN A 388 -5.46 -28.98 -10.24
C ASN A 388 -5.13 -28.01 -9.07
N ILE A 389 -5.89 -26.93 -8.98
CA ILE A 389 -5.74 -25.92 -7.94
C ILE A 389 -6.55 -26.34 -6.71
N MET A 390 -5.86 -26.61 -5.62
CA MET A 390 -6.45 -26.90 -4.32
C MET A 390 -6.88 -25.61 -3.62
N SER A 391 -8.12 -25.57 -3.10
CA SER A 391 -8.64 -24.45 -2.33
C SER A 391 -9.76 -24.87 -1.37
N THR A 392 -10.28 -23.91 -0.60
CA THR A 392 -11.46 -24.08 0.26
C THR A 392 -12.69 -24.50 -0.56
N TYR A 393 -13.57 -25.29 0.05
CA TYR A 393 -14.80 -25.75 -0.59
C TYR A 393 -15.94 -25.87 0.41
N ILE A 394 -17.16 -26.04 -0.08
CA ILE A 394 -18.36 -26.25 0.73
C ILE A 394 -18.47 -27.71 1.19
N GLY A 395 -19.31 -27.95 2.22
CA GLY A 395 -19.62 -29.31 2.73
C GLY A 395 -19.15 -29.53 4.16
N SER A 396 -18.09 -28.87 4.60
CA SER A 396 -17.71 -28.76 6.01
C SER A 396 -16.85 -27.50 6.22
N ARG A 397 -16.67 -27.08 7.48
CA ARG A 397 -15.90 -25.86 7.81
C ARG A 397 -14.42 -25.89 7.40
N ASN A 398 -13.89 -27.04 7.03
CA ASN A 398 -12.51 -27.24 6.58
C ASN A 398 -12.42 -28.03 5.26
N ALA A 399 -13.52 -28.10 4.50
CA ALA A 399 -13.55 -28.83 3.25
C ALA A 399 -12.64 -28.19 2.20
N THR A 400 -11.96 -29.01 1.43
CA THR A 400 -11.11 -28.58 0.32
C THR A 400 -11.40 -29.39 -0.93
N LEU A 401 -11.19 -28.78 -2.10
CA LEU A 401 -11.34 -29.44 -3.37
C LEU A 401 -10.28 -28.95 -4.35
N SER A 402 -9.86 -29.80 -5.27
CA SER A 402 -9.01 -29.45 -6.41
C SER A 402 -9.87 -29.23 -7.64
N LEU A 403 -9.81 -28.03 -8.22
CA LEU A 403 -10.51 -27.67 -9.46
C LEU A 403 -9.54 -27.18 -10.53
N SER A 404 -10.02 -27.16 -11.78
CA SER A 404 -9.27 -26.65 -12.94
C SER A 404 -10.12 -25.70 -13.75
N GLY A 405 -9.51 -24.61 -14.25
CA GLY A 405 -10.17 -23.59 -15.07
C GLY A 405 -9.42 -22.26 -15.03
N THR A 406 -9.72 -21.40 -15.98
CA THR A 406 -9.35 -19.98 -15.90
C THR A 406 -10.03 -19.32 -14.71
N SER A 407 -11.14 -19.89 -14.22
CA SER A 407 -11.79 -19.55 -12.95
C SER A 407 -10.90 -19.72 -11.73
N MET A 408 -9.87 -20.56 -11.77
CA MET A 408 -8.87 -20.75 -10.71
C MET A 408 -7.64 -19.87 -10.94
N ALA A 409 -7.37 -19.52 -12.20
CA ALA A 409 -6.29 -18.62 -12.57
C ALA A 409 -6.59 -17.15 -12.18
N ALA A 410 -7.78 -16.66 -12.50
CA ALA A 410 -8.20 -15.29 -12.20
C ALA A 410 -8.07 -14.90 -10.70
N PRO A 411 -8.52 -15.72 -9.73
CA PRO A 411 -8.37 -15.38 -8.31
C PRO A 411 -6.91 -15.34 -7.83
N HIS A 412 -5.95 -16.04 -8.45
CA HIS A 412 -4.53 -15.82 -8.17
C HIS A 412 -4.13 -14.38 -8.49
N VAL A 413 -4.60 -13.84 -9.63
CA VAL A 413 -4.32 -12.44 -10.02
C VAL A 413 -5.08 -11.45 -9.13
N ALA A 414 -6.35 -11.73 -8.77
CA ALA A 414 -7.08 -10.91 -7.81
C ALA A 414 -6.38 -10.86 -6.44
N GLY A 415 -5.83 -12.00 -6.00
CA GLY A 415 -4.99 -12.09 -4.82
C GLY A 415 -3.69 -11.27 -4.95
N ILE A 416 -3.00 -11.32 -6.10
CA ILE A 416 -1.80 -10.51 -6.36
C ILE A 416 -2.13 -9.01 -6.40
N LEU A 417 -3.26 -8.62 -6.99
CA LEU A 417 -3.75 -7.25 -6.92
C LEU A 417 -3.92 -6.79 -5.46
N SER A 418 -4.55 -7.62 -4.62
CA SER A 418 -4.74 -7.33 -3.21
C SER A 418 -3.43 -7.30 -2.43
N TYR A 419 -2.51 -8.21 -2.76
CA TYR A 419 -1.16 -8.27 -2.23
C TYR A 419 -0.40 -6.97 -2.49
N LEU A 420 -0.32 -6.54 -3.75
CA LEU A 420 0.42 -5.35 -4.16
C LEU A 420 -0.24 -4.06 -3.64
N LEU A 421 -1.57 -3.93 -3.72
CA LEU A 421 -2.29 -2.78 -3.15
C LEU A 421 -2.01 -2.58 -1.65
N SER A 422 -1.93 -3.68 -0.90
CA SER A 422 -1.64 -3.61 0.54
C SER A 422 -0.22 -3.14 0.86
N LEU A 423 0.71 -3.37 -0.07
CA LEU A 423 2.14 -3.05 0.03
C LEU A 423 2.52 -1.79 -0.76
N GLN A 424 1.54 -0.98 -1.17
CA GLN A 424 1.83 0.32 -1.78
C GLN A 424 2.78 1.13 -0.89
N PRO A 425 3.74 1.85 -1.49
CA PRO A 425 4.62 2.74 -0.77
C PRO A 425 3.81 3.72 0.09
N ALA A 426 4.32 4.07 1.25
CA ALA A 426 3.71 5.09 2.08
C ALA A 426 3.77 6.45 1.37
N GLN A 427 2.84 7.36 1.70
CA GLN A 427 2.70 8.67 1.02
C GLN A 427 3.96 9.55 1.09
N ASP A 428 4.84 9.27 2.02
CA ASP A 428 6.13 9.93 2.24
C ASP A 428 7.32 9.17 1.65
N SER A 429 7.08 8.01 1.03
CA SER A 429 8.12 7.27 0.31
C SER A 429 8.54 7.99 -0.96
N GLU A 430 9.83 7.91 -1.31
CA GLU A 430 10.35 8.41 -2.61
C GLU A 430 9.69 7.74 -3.83
N PHE A 431 9.03 6.60 -3.61
CA PHE A 431 8.28 5.85 -4.63
C PHE A 431 6.79 6.18 -4.68
N PHE A 432 6.29 7.03 -3.76
CA PHE A 432 4.89 7.42 -3.73
C PHE A 432 4.69 8.73 -4.49
N TYR A 433 3.92 8.66 -5.57
CA TYR A 433 3.50 9.84 -6.33
C TYR A 433 2.01 10.12 -6.17
N ASP A 434 1.21 9.06 -6.03
CA ASP A 434 -0.24 9.09 -5.78
C ASP A 434 -0.73 7.67 -5.49
N THR A 435 -2.00 7.49 -5.07
CA THR A 435 -2.62 6.17 -4.99
C THR A 435 -2.60 5.52 -6.37
N VAL A 436 -2.04 4.30 -6.47
CA VAL A 436 -1.89 3.62 -7.75
C VAL A 436 -3.27 3.34 -8.36
N SER A 437 -3.49 3.82 -9.58
CA SER A 437 -4.73 3.55 -10.32
C SER A 437 -4.77 2.11 -10.84
N PRO A 438 -5.97 1.55 -11.18
CA PRO A 438 -6.07 0.22 -11.76
C PRO A 438 -5.23 0.05 -13.04
N GLN A 439 -5.22 1.05 -13.90
CA GLN A 439 -4.43 1.02 -15.13
C GLN A 439 -2.93 0.95 -14.84
N GLN A 440 -2.44 1.80 -13.93
CA GLN A 440 -1.02 1.80 -13.55
C GLN A 440 -0.60 0.48 -12.90
N LEU A 441 -1.45 -0.09 -12.02
CA LEU A 441 -1.15 -1.37 -11.40
C LEU A 441 -1.19 -2.52 -12.41
N LYS A 442 -2.15 -2.53 -13.35
CA LYS A 442 -2.18 -3.47 -14.47
C LYS A 442 -0.85 -3.42 -15.24
N GLU A 443 -0.43 -2.26 -15.69
CA GLU A 443 0.84 -2.09 -16.46
C GLU A 443 2.06 -2.58 -15.67
N LYS A 444 2.13 -2.25 -14.37
CA LYS A 444 3.22 -2.71 -13.49
C LYS A 444 3.23 -4.23 -13.36
N ILE A 445 2.08 -4.87 -13.14
CA ILE A 445 1.97 -6.34 -13.05
C ILE A 445 2.40 -7.00 -14.35
N LEU A 446 1.92 -6.53 -15.49
CA LEU A 446 2.27 -7.08 -16.80
C LEU A 446 3.76 -6.91 -17.12
N LYS A 447 4.36 -5.78 -16.70
CA LYS A 447 5.80 -5.54 -16.85
C LYS A 447 6.63 -6.42 -15.93
N PHE A 448 6.16 -6.67 -14.71
CA PHE A 448 6.84 -7.44 -13.68
C PHE A 448 6.65 -8.96 -13.81
N SER A 449 5.72 -9.42 -14.63
CA SER A 449 5.45 -10.84 -14.90
C SER A 449 6.67 -11.58 -15.41
N THR A 450 6.72 -12.91 -15.23
CA THR A 450 7.73 -13.78 -15.82
C THR A 450 7.39 -13.98 -17.29
N ARG A 451 8.32 -13.69 -18.19
CA ARG A 451 8.07 -13.65 -19.64
C ARG A 451 8.70 -14.82 -20.37
N GLY A 452 8.00 -15.31 -21.42
CA GLY A 452 8.55 -16.28 -22.36
C GLY A 452 8.78 -17.68 -21.78
N VAL A 453 8.12 -18.00 -20.64
CA VAL A 453 8.30 -19.31 -19.97
C VAL A 453 7.22 -20.32 -20.30
N LEU A 454 6.09 -19.86 -20.87
CA LEU A 454 4.96 -20.74 -21.16
C LEU A 454 5.13 -21.42 -22.51
N GLY A 455 4.89 -22.71 -22.53
CA GLY A 455 4.67 -23.49 -23.75
C GLY A 455 3.21 -23.40 -24.24
N ASP A 456 2.97 -23.84 -25.47
CA ASP A 456 1.64 -23.87 -26.08
C ASP A 456 0.88 -22.54 -26.10
N VAL A 457 1.62 -21.43 -26.29
CA VAL A 457 1.07 -20.08 -26.45
C VAL A 457 1.33 -19.61 -27.88
N ASN A 458 0.27 -19.28 -28.63
CA ASN A 458 0.39 -18.77 -30.00
C ASN A 458 1.01 -17.34 -30.03
N GLU A 459 1.46 -16.91 -31.20
CA GLU A 459 2.20 -15.64 -31.39
C GLU A 459 1.37 -14.40 -31.01
N GLU A 460 0.04 -14.46 -31.11
CA GLU A 460 -0.85 -13.33 -30.78
C GLU A 460 -1.13 -13.19 -29.27
N THR A 461 -0.85 -14.23 -28.49
CA THR A 461 -1.12 -14.27 -27.06
C THR A 461 0.10 -13.83 -26.25
N PRO A 462 -0.01 -12.86 -25.33
CA PRO A 462 1.10 -12.42 -24.49
C PRO A 462 1.63 -13.56 -23.60
N ASN A 463 2.86 -14.02 -23.83
CA ASN A 463 3.51 -15.06 -23.01
C ASN A 463 4.05 -14.44 -21.72
N ARG A 464 3.16 -14.30 -20.71
CA ARG A 464 3.43 -13.72 -19.40
C ARG A 464 2.79 -14.55 -18.31
N LEU A 465 3.58 -14.94 -17.31
CA LEU A 465 3.09 -15.62 -16.11
C LEU A 465 3.19 -14.68 -14.91
N VAL A 466 2.13 -14.55 -14.13
CA VAL A 466 2.05 -13.61 -13.01
C VAL A 466 3.10 -13.94 -11.91
N TYR A 467 3.59 -12.91 -11.22
CA TYR A 467 4.62 -13.04 -10.19
C TYR A 467 4.39 -12.04 -9.04
N ASN A 468 4.46 -12.51 -7.79
CA ASN A 468 4.20 -11.69 -6.60
C ASN A 468 5.44 -10.96 -6.03
N GLY A 469 6.64 -11.21 -6.57
CA GLY A 469 7.89 -10.67 -6.03
C GLY A 469 8.71 -11.64 -5.19
N GLY A 470 8.20 -12.83 -4.87
CA GLY A 470 8.94 -13.87 -4.11
C GLY A 470 9.30 -13.45 -2.70
N GLY A 471 8.44 -12.71 -2.00
CA GLY A 471 8.68 -12.21 -0.65
C GLY A 471 9.82 -11.18 -0.53
N LYS A 472 10.37 -10.69 -1.65
CA LYS A 472 11.43 -9.68 -1.68
C LYS A 472 10.83 -8.27 -1.62
N LYS A 473 11.65 -7.28 -1.25
CA LYS A 473 11.27 -5.87 -1.34
C LYS A 473 10.84 -5.53 -2.76
N LEU A 474 9.69 -4.85 -2.88
CA LEU A 474 9.08 -4.49 -4.15
C LEU A 474 9.59 -3.14 -4.71
N ASP A 475 10.77 -2.68 -4.31
CA ASP A 475 11.33 -1.41 -4.76
C ASP A 475 11.43 -1.34 -6.29
N GLU A 476 11.90 -2.42 -6.93
CA GLU A 476 11.94 -2.51 -8.39
C GLU A 476 10.54 -2.43 -9.01
N PHE A 477 9.55 -3.10 -8.42
CA PHE A 477 8.16 -3.07 -8.88
C PHE A 477 7.58 -1.66 -8.82
N TRP A 478 7.84 -0.90 -7.76
CA TRP A 478 7.28 0.44 -7.60
C TRP A 478 8.01 1.52 -8.39
N ARG A 479 9.27 1.32 -8.76
CA ARG A 479 10.06 2.25 -9.59
C ARG A 479 9.63 2.32 -11.06
N PHE A 480 8.95 1.32 -11.59
CA PHE A 480 8.56 1.28 -13.01
C PHE A 480 7.36 2.20 -13.32
#